data_99045569abf05732d347bf897b46fd3a
#
_entry.id   99045569abf05732d347bf897b46fd3a
#
_cell.length_a   1.000
_cell.length_b   1.000
_cell.length_c   1.000
_cell.angle_alpha   90.00
_cell.angle_beta   90.00
_cell.angle_gamma   90.00
#
_symmetry.space_group_name_H-M   'P 1'
#
loop_
_entity.id
_entity.type
_entity.pdbx_description
1 polymer ?
#
loop_
_entity_poly.entity_id
_entity_poly.type
_entity_poly.pdbx_seq_one_letter_code
_entity_poly.pdbx_strand_id
1 'polypeptide(L)'
;MSANFQCSRSRRAQLKAGLVKSSITICGYVLLAFAVSANMPASAAETPGRKGPIMADLLAASKPADWRRLNPENTLYVEFTNGRVVIELAPAFAPRHVANVKELAREHYFDGLAIVRVQDNYVVQWADPDAEKPELARRILHAKKTLPAEFDRKLDPKLPFARLPDGDVHAPEVGLSNGFPVARDRRSGRMWLLHDYGMVGAGRDNAPDSGGGTELYVVIGHAPRHLDRNVTLIGRVVLGMELLSGLPRGDGAMGFYTKAEQRVPIKAIRVAADVPEAHRSDLEIMRTDTSVFQELIESRRNRREAWFQFQAGRIEIGNVPVPARLKSAVAPPKPQ
;
A
#
# COMPACT_ATOMS: atom_id res chain seq x y z
N MET A 1 -8.90 11.61 -36.97
CA MET A 1 -8.03 12.77 -37.23
C MET A 1 -6.60 12.35 -36.90
N SER A 2 -5.81 12.13 -37.93
CA SER A 2 -4.43 11.63 -37.85
C SER A 2 -3.48 12.80 -37.63
N ALA A 3 -2.64 12.71 -36.61
CA ALA A 3 -1.52 13.63 -36.42
C ALA A 3 -0.20 12.86 -36.60
N ASN A 4 0.43 13.13 -37.78
CA ASN A 4 1.80 12.68 -38.08
C ASN A 4 2.81 13.49 -37.26
N PHE A 5 3.70 12.82 -36.58
CA PHE A 5 4.93 13.40 -36.05
C PHE A 5 6.13 12.94 -36.89
N GLN A 6 6.68 13.89 -37.66
CA GLN A 6 7.92 13.72 -38.40
C GLN A 6 9.12 13.80 -37.49
N CYS A 7 9.99 12.80 -37.63
CA CYS A 7 11.28 12.71 -36.98
C CYS A 7 12.32 13.58 -37.70
N SER A 8 12.84 14.61 -37.03
CA SER A 8 13.93 15.47 -37.52
C SER A 8 15.29 14.84 -37.13
N ARG A 9 16.10 14.51 -38.15
CA ARG A 9 17.51 14.11 -38.02
C ARG A 9 18.37 15.36 -37.77
N SER A 10 19.20 15.38 -36.75
CA SER A 10 20.28 16.35 -36.59
C SER A 10 21.64 15.69 -36.40
N ARG A 11 22.44 15.96 -37.34
CA ARG A 11 23.90 16.16 -37.54
C ARG A 11 24.87 15.63 -36.47
N ARG A 12 25.71 14.72 -36.92
CA ARG A 12 26.99 14.34 -36.30
C ARG A 12 27.98 15.51 -36.38
N ALA A 13 28.56 15.88 -35.23
CA ALA A 13 29.78 16.69 -35.16
C ALA A 13 30.98 15.77 -34.89
N GLN A 14 31.95 15.80 -35.80
CA GLN A 14 33.24 15.16 -35.64
C GLN A 14 34.16 16.05 -34.82
N LEU A 15 34.70 15.55 -33.72
CA LEU A 15 35.82 16.17 -33.00
C LEU A 15 37.14 15.50 -33.41
N LYS A 16 38.02 16.33 -33.93
CA LYS A 16 39.44 15.96 -34.29
C LYS A 16 40.26 15.85 -33.01
N ALA A 17 40.97 14.77 -32.85
CA ALA A 17 41.96 14.59 -31.81
C ALA A 17 43.25 15.35 -32.19
N GLY A 18 43.66 16.30 -31.35
CA GLY A 18 44.97 16.97 -31.41
C GLY A 18 45.96 16.30 -30.44
N LEU A 19 47.04 15.76 -30.99
CA LEU A 19 48.13 15.15 -30.24
C LEU A 19 49.08 16.30 -29.77
N VAL A 20 49.20 16.53 -28.49
CA VAL A 20 50.26 17.38 -27.91
C VAL A 20 51.28 16.50 -27.24
N LYS A 21 52.50 16.47 -27.85
CA LYS A 21 53.69 15.85 -27.26
C LYS A 21 54.30 16.83 -26.27
N SER A 22 54.39 16.49 -24.99
CA SER A 22 55.13 17.23 -23.98
C SER A 22 56.26 16.36 -23.43
N SER A 23 57.47 16.81 -23.66
CA SER A 23 58.71 16.18 -23.16
C SER A 23 58.88 16.53 -21.68
N ILE A 24 59.02 15.52 -20.82
CA ILE A 24 59.34 15.74 -19.40
C ILE A 24 60.78 15.34 -19.15
N THR A 25 61.55 16.33 -18.74
CA THR A 25 62.96 16.18 -18.27
C THR A 25 62.91 15.65 -16.84
N ILE A 26 63.55 14.51 -16.61
CA ILE A 26 63.71 13.89 -15.29
C ILE A 26 64.88 14.53 -14.57
N CYS A 27 64.57 15.28 -13.47
CA CYS A 27 65.56 15.71 -12.53
C CYS A 27 65.44 14.87 -11.24
N GLY A 28 66.46 14.06 -10.98
CA GLY A 28 66.44 13.15 -9.85
C GLY A 28 66.73 13.88 -8.52
N TYR A 29 65.82 13.70 -7.56
CA TYR A 29 66.08 13.92 -6.14
C TYR A 29 65.85 12.62 -5.38
N VAL A 30 66.92 12.09 -4.79
CA VAL A 30 66.90 10.99 -3.85
C VAL A 30 66.39 11.53 -2.53
N LEU A 31 65.18 11.21 -2.15
CA LEU A 31 64.64 11.49 -0.81
C LEU A 31 64.61 10.17 -0.01
N LEU A 32 65.50 10.09 0.99
CA LEU A 32 65.43 9.07 2.03
C LEU A 32 64.15 9.25 2.84
N ALA A 33 63.17 8.38 2.63
CA ALA A 33 61.96 8.34 3.47
C ALA A 33 62.22 7.45 4.69
N PHE A 34 62.34 8.06 5.88
CA PHE A 34 62.20 7.36 7.16
C PHE A 34 60.75 6.95 7.34
N ALA A 35 60.47 5.67 7.23
CA ALA A 35 59.15 5.12 7.58
C ALA A 35 59.02 5.05 9.12
N VAL A 36 58.41 6.02 9.72
CA VAL A 36 57.90 5.92 11.11
C VAL A 36 56.56 5.24 11.02
N SER A 37 56.53 3.92 11.28
CA SER A 37 55.31 3.16 11.48
C SER A 37 54.64 3.60 12.78
N ALA A 38 53.80 4.61 12.72
CA ALA A 38 52.88 4.90 13.80
C ALA A 38 51.79 3.84 13.81
N ASN A 39 51.91 2.85 14.69
CA ASN A 39 50.80 1.98 15.08
C ASN A 39 49.77 2.84 15.82
N MET A 40 48.87 3.47 15.10
CA MET A 40 47.64 4.02 15.68
C MET A 40 46.77 2.84 16.03
N PRO A 41 46.37 2.65 17.30
CA PRO A 41 45.33 1.71 17.62
C PRO A 41 44.08 2.15 16.83
N ALA A 42 43.54 1.26 16.00
CA ALA A 42 42.21 1.45 15.42
C ALA A 42 41.25 1.60 16.60
N SER A 43 40.92 2.83 16.93
CA SER A 43 39.81 3.11 17.83
C SER A 43 38.59 2.52 17.13
N ALA A 44 38.17 1.35 17.58
CA ALA A 44 36.85 0.84 17.25
C ALA A 44 35.88 1.94 17.71
N ALA A 45 35.36 2.70 16.74
CA ALA A 45 34.28 3.63 17.02
C ALA A 45 33.17 2.79 17.66
N GLU A 46 32.96 2.97 18.95
CA GLU A 46 31.83 2.38 19.67
C GLU A 46 30.59 2.82 18.89
N THR A 47 29.98 1.87 18.23
CA THR A 47 28.66 2.06 17.58
C THR A 47 27.74 2.58 18.68
N PRO A 48 27.15 3.78 18.57
CA PRO A 48 26.31 4.32 19.64
C PRO A 48 25.26 3.27 19.96
N GLY A 49 25.27 2.78 21.22
CA GLY A 49 24.40 1.71 21.65
C GLY A 49 22.96 2.01 21.26
N ARG A 50 22.36 1.19 20.43
CA ARG A 50 20.98 1.30 19.93
C ARG A 50 20.03 1.24 21.13
N LYS A 51 19.62 2.41 21.64
CA LYS A 51 18.72 2.51 22.79
C LYS A 51 17.26 2.32 22.35
N GLY A 52 16.54 1.44 23.06
CA GLY A 52 15.11 1.21 22.93
C GLY A 52 14.75 -0.11 22.22
N PRO A 53 13.47 -0.53 22.33
CA PRO A 53 12.99 -1.80 21.82
C PRO A 53 12.95 -1.86 20.29
N ILE A 54 13.12 -3.05 19.74
CA ILE A 54 12.82 -3.34 18.33
C ILE A 54 11.34 -3.67 18.18
N MET A 55 10.82 -3.67 16.93
CA MET A 55 9.41 -3.96 16.66
C MET A 55 8.95 -5.31 17.23
N ALA A 56 9.80 -6.36 17.16
CA ALA A 56 9.47 -7.67 17.68
C ALA A 56 9.22 -7.66 19.19
N ASP A 57 10.05 -6.93 19.96
CA ASP A 57 9.90 -6.78 21.40
C ASP A 57 8.59 -6.07 21.76
N LEU A 58 8.24 -5.00 21.01
CA LEU A 58 7.00 -4.25 21.19
C LEU A 58 5.77 -5.11 20.92
N LEU A 59 5.80 -5.92 19.86
CA LEU A 59 4.71 -6.84 19.56
C LEU A 59 4.56 -7.92 20.62
N ALA A 60 5.67 -8.48 21.11
CA ALA A 60 5.68 -9.50 22.17
C ALA A 60 5.17 -8.94 23.52
N ALA A 61 5.48 -7.68 23.83
CA ALA A 61 5.08 -7.01 25.05
C ALA A 61 3.67 -6.38 24.98
N SER A 62 3.04 -6.34 23.78
CA SER A 62 1.73 -5.72 23.59
C SER A 62 0.63 -6.44 24.35
N LYS A 63 -0.29 -5.67 24.94
CA LYS A 63 -1.42 -6.15 25.74
C LYS A 63 -2.67 -6.35 24.87
N PRO A 64 -3.65 -7.15 25.31
CA PRO A 64 -4.93 -7.26 24.59
C PRO A 64 -5.61 -5.94 24.28
N ALA A 65 -5.46 -4.92 25.13
CA ALA A 65 -6.02 -3.59 24.95
C ALA A 65 -5.37 -2.80 23.80
N ASP A 66 -4.17 -3.20 23.35
CA ASP A 66 -3.48 -2.60 22.20
C ASP A 66 -4.00 -3.11 20.87
N TRP A 67 -4.92 -4.07 20.91
CA TRP A 67 -5.51 -4.72 19.75
C TRP A 67 -7.02 -4.50 19.70
N ARG A 68 -7.57 -4.48 18.50
CA ARG A 68 -9.02 -4.45 18.28
C ARG A 68 -9.40 -5.55 17.29
N ARG A 69 -10.54 -6.16 17.50
CA ARG A 69 -11.15 -7.05 16.51
C ARG A 69 -11.65 -6.26 15.31
N LEU A 70 -11.67 -6.90 14.14
CA LEU A 70 -12.40 -6.39 12.99
C LEU A 70 -13.90 -6.40 13.28
N ASN A 71 -14.60 -5.37 12.82
CA ASN A 71 -16.06 -5.37 12.83
C ASN A 71 -16.58 -6.20 11.66
N PRO A 72 -17.29 -7.32 11.88
CA PRO A 72 -17.77 -8.19 10.80
C PRO A 72 -18.64 -7.46 9.78
N GLU A 73 -19.44 -6.47 10.19
CA GLU A 73 -20.23 -5.63 9.27
C GLU A 73 -19.38 -4.76 8.36
N ASN A 74 -18.15 -4.47 8.73
CA ASN A 74 -17.22 -3.65 7.97
C ASN A 74 -16.01 -4.46 7.49
N THR A 75 -16.19 -5.76 7.25
CA THR A 75 -15.16 -6.67 6.76
C THR A 75 -15.69 -7.41 5.55
N LEU A 76 -14.91 -7.43 4.46
CA LEU A 76 -15.18 -8.28 3.29
C LEU A 76 -14.19 -9.42 3.22
N TYR A 77 -14.67 -10.57 2.82
CA TYR A 77 -13.89 -11.74 2.42
C TYR A 77 -13.95 -11.88 0.91
N VAL A 78 -12.80 -11.81 0.24
CA VAL A 78 -12.66 -12.16 -1.17
C VAL A 78 -12.11 -13.57 -1.25
N GLU A 79 -12.92 -14.50 -1.70
CA GLU A 79 -12.59 -15.94 -1.74
C GLU A 79 -11.99 -16.32 -3.09
N PHE A 80 -10.77 -16.82 -3.06
CA PHE A 80 -10.09 -17.42 -4.20
C PHE A 80 -9.99 -18.94 -4.03
N THR A 81 -9.51 -19.64 -5.05
CA THR A 81 -9.30 -21.09 -4.99
C THR A 81 -8.20 -21.46 -3.99
N ASN A 82 -7.18 -20.60 -3.87
CA ASN A 82 -5.98 -20.80 -3.08
C ASN A 82 -5.95 -20.02 -1.75
N GLY A 83 -7.06 -19.36 -1.38
CA GLY A 83 -7.11 -18.65 -0.11
C GLY A 83 -8.11 -17.51 -0.07
N ARG A 84 -8.07 -16.76 1.02
CA ARG A 84 -8.96 -15.64 1.32
C ARG A 84 -8.18 -14.35 1.48
N VAL A 85 -8.64 -13.30 0.82
CA VAL A 85 -8.22 -11.93 1.11
C VAL A 85 -9.25 -11.30 2.05
N VAL A 86 -8.79 -10.66 3.12
CA VAL A 86 -9.63 -9.95 4.09
C VAL A 86 -9.44 -8.45 3.92
N ILE A 87 -10.54 -7.75 3.68
CA ILE A 87 -10.58 -6.29 3.50
C ILE A 87 -11.32 -5.67 4.68
N GLU A 88 -10.68 -4.73 5.38
CA GLU A 88 -11.35 -3.85 6.34
C GLU A 88 -11.92 -2.63 5.59
N LEU A 89 -13.22 -2.41 5.68
CA LEU A 89 -13.91 -1.29 5.05
C LEU A 89 -13.81 -0.02 5.90
N ALA A 90 -13.86 1.14 5.24
CA ALA A 90 -13.69 2.46 5.83
C ALA A 90 -15.00 3.31 5.77
N PRO A 91 -16.11 2.92 6.45
CA PRO A 91 -17.38 3.64 6.37
C PRO A 91 -17.28 5.07 6.91
N ALA A 92 -16.30 5.36 7.75
CA ALA A 92 -16.07 6.72 8.23
C ALA A 92 -15.63 7.68 7.11
N PHE A 93 -15.05 7.17 6.01
CA PHE A 93 -14.55 7.97 4.90
C PHE A 93 -15.42 7.88 3.65
N ALA A 94 -15.96 6.71 3.34
CA ALA A 94 -16.77 6.46 2.16
C ALA A 94 -18.09 5.71 2.52
N PRO A 95 -18.97 6.30 3.31
CA PRO A 95 -20.17 5.61 3.83
C PRO A 95 -21.10 5.09 2.73
N ARG A 96 -21.27 5.83 1.62
CA ARG A 96 -22.15 5.44 0.51
C ARG A 96 -21.56 4.28 -0.29
N HIS A 97 -20.27 4.37 -0.66
CA HIS A 97 -19.60 3.29 -1.40
C HIS A 97 -19.47 2.04 -0.55
N VAL A 98 -19.13 2.17 0.73
CA VAL A 98 -19.08 1.01 1.65
C VAL A 98 -20.43 0.32 1.76
N ALA A 99 -21.52 1.09 1.92
CA ALA A 99 -22.87 0.53 1.96
C ALA A 99 -23.21 -0.20 0.63
N ASN A 100 -22.89 0.43 -0.50
CA ASN A 100 -23.18 -0.11 -1.82
C ASN A 100 -22.37 -1.38 -2.15
N VAL A 101 -21.08 -1.39 -1.79
CA VAL A 101 -20.23 -2.58 -1.98
C VAL A 101 -20.71 -3.76 -1.12
N LYS A 102 -21.19 -3.49 0.10
CA LYS A 102 -21.82 -4.54 0.92
C LYS A 102 -23.11 -5.05 0.28
N GLU A 103 -23.92 -4.18 -0.30
CA GLU A 103 -25.12 -4.58 -1.02
C GLU A 103 -24.78 -5.44 -2.26
N LEU A 104 -23.80 -5.02 -3.09
CA LEU A 104 -23.26 -5.81 -4.20
C LEU A 104 -22.78 -7.20 -3.75
N ALA A 105 -22.12 -7.28 -2.59
CA ALA A 105 -21.70 -8.57 -2.03
C ALA A 105 -22.88 -9.43 -1.59
N ARG A 106 -23.93 -8.84 -1.00
CA ARG A 106 -25.15 -9.53 -0.54
C ARG A 106 -26.02 -10.02 -1.68
N GLU A 107 -26.08 -9.27 -2.79
CA GLU A 107 -26.79 -9.71 -4.01
C GLU A 107 -25.93 -10.64 -4.90
N HIS A 108 -24.78 -11.10 -4.41
CA HIS A 108 -23.87 -12.01 -5.11
C HIS A 108 -23.30 -11.45 -6.44
N TYR A 109 -23.26 -10.14 -6.60
CA TYR A 109 -22.78 -9.49 -7.82
C TYR A 109 -21.36 -9.94 -8.21
N PHE A 110 -20.48 -10.11 -7.23
CA PHE A 110 -19.08 -10.46 -7.48
C PHE A 110 -18.81 -11.96 -7.69
N ASP A 111 -19.80 -12.83 -7.49
CA ASP A 111 -19.62 -14.28 -7.56
C ASP A 111 -19.28 -14.72 -8.99
N GLY A 112 -18.13 -15.36 -9.15
CA GLY A 112 -17.66 -15.82 -10.46
C GLY A 112 -17.12 -14.70 -11.35
N LEU A 113 -17.02 -13.45 -10.88
CA LEU A 113 -16.22 -12.42 -11.55
C LEU A 113 -14.73 -12.77 -11.46
N ALA A 114 -13.88 -11.97 -12.06
CA ALA A 114 -12.46 -12.27 -12.12
C ALA A 114 -11.59 -11.03 -11.92
N ILE A 115 -10.33 -11.25 -11.51
CA ILE A 115 -9.28 -10.30 -11.72
C ILE A 115 -9.09 -10.14 -13.23
N VAL A 116 -9.26 -8.93 -13.72
CA VAL A 116 -9.19 -8.59 -15.17
C VAL A 116 -7.94 -7.81 -15.51
N ARG A 117 -7.28 -7.23 -14.50
CA ARG A 117 -6.13 -6.36 -14.65
C ARG A 117 -5.13 -6.54 -13.50
N VAL A 118 -3.86 -6.70 -13.84
CA VAL A 118 -2.75 -6.65 -12.89
C VAL A 118 -1.64 -5.81 -13.52
N GLN A 119 -1.57 -4.54 -13.13
CA GLN A 119 -0.55 -3.62 -13.62
C GLN A 119 0.62 -3.61 -12.65
N ASP A 120 1.82 -3.83 -13.20
CA ASP A 120 3.04 -3.82 -12.40
C ASP A 120 3.24 -2.49 -11.67
N ASN A 121 3.71 -2.59 -10.43
CA ASN A 121 3.95 -1.45 -9.54
C ASN A 121 2.76 -0.48 -9.41
N TYR A 122 1.53 -0.97 -9.57
CA TYR A 122 0.33 -0.14 -9.52
C TYR A 122 -0.83 -0.86 -8.82
N VAL A 123 -1.71 -1.52 -9.56
CA VAL A 123 -2.94 -2.11 -9.00
C VAL A 123 -3.24 -3.51 -9.54
N VAL A 124 -3.98 -4.26 -8.74
CA VAL A 124 -4.79 -5.41 -9.15
C VAL A 124 -6.25 -4.95 -9.17
N GLN A 125 -7.02 -5.30 -10.20
CA GLN A 125 -8.40 -4.87 -10.37
C GLN A 125 -9.29 -6.03 -10.78
N TRP A 126 -10.47 -6.10 -10.17
CA TRP A 126 -11.54 -7.00 -10.61
C TRP A 126 -12.77 -6.23 -11.03
N ALA A 127 -13.44 -6.76 -12.03
CA ALA A 127 -14.61 -6.18 -12.64
C ALA A 127 -15.43 -7.27 -13.34
N ASP A 128 -16.62 -6.92 -13.79
CA ASP A 128 -17.33 -7.70 -14.78
C ASP A 128 -16.65 -7.51 -16.15
N PRO A 129 -16.08 -8.56 -16.77
CA PRO A 129 -15.41 -8.45 -18.05
C PRO A 129 -16.37 -8.12 -19.21
N ASP A 130 -17.67 -8.29 -19.00
CA ASP A 130 -18.70 -8.02 -19.99
C ASP A 130 -19.56 -6.79 -19.65
N ALA A 131 -19.12 -5.92 -18.73
CA ALA A 131 -19.83 -4.75 -18.25
C ALA A 131 -20.29 -3.79 -19.37
N GLU A 132 -19.56 -3.74 -20.49
CA GLU A 132 -19.86 -2.92 -21.67
C GLU A 132 -20.83 -3.59 -22.66
N LYS A 133 -21.23 -4.85 -22.43
CA LYS A 133 -22.17 -5.62 -23.24
C LYS A 133 -23.50 -5.76 -22.48
N PRO A 134 -24.52 -4.95 -22.77
CA PRO A 134 -25.74 -4.93 -21.97
C PRO A 134 -26.43 -6.29 -21.81
N GLU A 135 -26.31 -7.16 -22.81
CA GLU A 135 -26.88 -8.50 -22.82
C GLU A 135 -26.13 -9.53 -21.98
N LEU A 136 -24.85 -9.28 -21.69
CA LEU A 136 -23.97 -10.16 -20.93
C LEU A 136 -23.61 -9.59 -19.56
N ALA A 137 -23.73 -8.28 -19.40
CA ALA A 137 -23.35 -7.57 -18.19
C ALA A 137 -24.07 -8.15 -16.96
N ARG A 138 -23.32 -8.30 -15.87
CA ARG A 138 -23.85 -8.74 -14.59
C ARG A 138 -24.95 -7.79 -14.10
N ARG A 139 -26.10 -8.33 -13.78
CA ARG A 139 -27.23 -7.56 -13.27
C ARG A 139 -26.97 -7.09 -11.85
N ILE A 140 -27.29 -5.83 -11.60
CA ILE A 140 -27.37 -5.23 -10.28
C ILE A 140 -28.84 -5.22 -9.90
N LEU A 141 -29.19 -5.68 -8.69
CA LEU A 141 -30.58 -5.83 -8.25
C LEU A 141 -31.02 -4.66 -7.37
N HIS A 142 -30.28 -4.37 -6.32
CA HIS A 142 -30.60 -3.34 -5.31
C HIS A 142 -29.49 -2.30 -5.17
N ALA A 143 -28.24 -2.69 -5.38
CA ALA A 143 -27.11 -1.77 -5.38
C ALA A 143 -27.18 -0.79 -6.55
N LYS A 144 -26.31 0.22 -6.52
CA LYS A 144 -26.23 1.26 -7.54
C LYS A 144 -24.99 1.08 -8.39
N LYS A 145 -25.11 1.25 -9.70
CA LYS A 145 -23.96 1.23 -10.62
C LYS A 145 -23.04 2.43 -10.38
N THR A 146 -23.60 3.59 -10.05
CA THR A 146 -22.88 4.86 -9.88
C THR A 146 -23.26 5.54 -8.57
N LEU A 147 -22.33 6.28 -7.96
CA LEU A 147 -22.53 7.04 -6.72
C LEU A 147 -21.79 8.37 -6.78
N PRO A 148 -22.32 9.41 -6.12
CA PRO A 148 -21.55 10.64 -5.90
C PRO A 148 -20.22 10.34 -5.21
N ALA A 149 -19.14 10.97 -5.70
CA ALA A 149 -17.78 10.77 -5.21
C ALA A 149 -17.63 11.01 -3.69
N GLU A 150 -16.79 10.21 -3.05
CA GLU A 150 -16.40 10.35 -1.65
C GLU A 150 -14.87 10.41 -1.55
N PHE A 151 -14.27 11.38 -2.28
CA PHE A 151 -12.81 11.53 -2.40
C PHE A 151 -12.16 12.07 -1.14
N ASP A 152 -12.89 12.85 -0.37
CA ASP A 152 -12.50 13.41 0.91
C ASP A 152 -13.75 13.70 1.76
N ARG A 153 -13.54 14.05 3.03
CA ARG A 153 -14.60 14.45 3.95
C ARG A 153 -14.20 15.69 4.76
N LYS A 154 -15.16 16.30 5.47
CA LYS A 154 -14.85 17.32 6.48
C LYS A 154 -13.96 16.69 7.55
N LEU A 155 -12.98 17.46 8.01
CA LEU A 155 -12.15 17.10 9.15
C LEU A 155 -13.03 16.88 10.38
N ASP A 156 -12.90 15.72 11.00
CA ASP A 156 -13.65 15.33 12.18
C ASP A 156 -12.69 15.18 13.37
N PRO A 157 -12.77 16.07 14.36
CA PRO A 157 -11.87 16.01 15.52
C PRO A 157 -12.12 14.78 16.42
N LYS A 158 -13.26 14.10 16.25
CA LYS A 158 -13.57 12.87 17.00
C LYS A 158 -12.87 11.63 16.46
N LEU A 159 -12.43 11.67 15.20
CA LEU A 159 -11.65 10.56 14.65
C LEU A 159 -10.22 10.62 15.21
N PRO A 160 -9.71 9.51 15.78
CA PRO A 160 -8.33 9.46 16.26
C PRO A 160 -7.38 9.70 15.09
N PHE A 161 -6.27 10.39 15.36
CA PHE A 161 -5.26 10.67 14.36
C PHE A 161 -3.86 10.59 14.97
N ALA A 162 -3.22 9.46 14.79
CA ALA A 162 -1.80 9.27 15.13
C ALA A 162 -0.94 9.96 14.05
N ARG A 163 -0.59 11.22 14.30
CA ARG A 163 0.18 12.03 13.34
C ARG A 163 1.58 11.46 13.15
N LEU A 164 2.02 11.39 11.89
CA LEU A 164 3.41 11.10 11.56
C LEU A 164 4.21 12.42 11.56
N PRO A 165 5.32 12.51 12.33
CA PRO A 165 6.04 13.78 12.50
C PRO A 165 6.90 14.16 11.29
N ASP A 166 7.23 13.20 10.42
CA ASP A 166 8.25 13.37 9.38
C ASP A 166 7.77 14.12 8.13
N GLY A 167 6.47 14.46 8.09
CA GLY A 167 5.88 15.18 6.98
C GLY A 167 5.49 14.28 5.80
N ASP A 168 5.00 14.90 4.73
CA ASP A 168 4.59 14.24 3.50
C ASP A 168 4.69 15.24 2.34
N VAL A 169 5.02 14.75 1.13
CA VAL A 169 5.18 15.62 -0.04
C VAL A 169 3.86 15.92 -0.75
N HIS A 170 2.79 15.17 -0.46
CA HIS A 170 1.48 15.29 -1.10
C HIS A 170 0.42 15.94 -0.21
N ALA A 171 0.67 16.03 1.11
CA ALA A 171 -0.31 16.54 2.06
C ALA A 171 0.33 17.31 3.22
N PRO A 172 -0.36 18.32 3.79
CA PRO A 172 0.15 19.09 4.92
C PRO A 172 0.39 18.26 6.18
N GLU A 173 -0.45 17.28 6.45
CA GLU A 173 -0.32 16.35 7.56
C GLU A 173 -0.74 14.95 7.12
N VAL A 174 0.03 13.94 7.53
CA VAL A 174 -0.32 12.53 7.36
C VAL A 174 -0.22 11.79 8.69
N GLY A 175 -0.92 10.69 8.79
CA GLY A 175 -0.95 9.85 9.98
C GLY A 175 -1.91 8.69 9.82
N LEU A 176 -2.22 8.02 10.91
CA LEU A 176 -3.12 6.87 10.92
C LEU A 176 -4.38 7.19 11.73
N SER A 177 -5.53 6.81 11.18
CA SER A 177 -6.82 6.87 11.84
C SER A 177 -7.44 5.49 11.86
N ASN A 178 -7.61 4.91 13.04
CA ASN A 178 -8.10 3.53 13.18
C ASN A 178 -7.38 2.50 12.30
N GLY A 179 -6.08 2.72 12.04
CA GLY A 179 -5.26 1.84 11.20
C GLY A 179 -5.30 2.17 9.71
N PHE A 180 -6.09 3.13 9.26
CA PHE A 180 -6.07 3.59 7.88
C PHE A 180 -5.06 4.72 7.70
N PRO A 181 -4.27 4.74 6.63
CA PRO A 181 -3.43 5.87 6.28
C PRO A 181 -4.30 7.04 5.81
N VAL A 182 -4.15 8.18 6.48
CA VAL A 182 -4.99 9.35 6.31
C VAL A 182 -4.13 10.60 6.16
N ALA A 183 -4.52 11.47 5.22
CA ALA A 183 -4.06 12.84 5.19
C ALA A 183 -5.15 13.80 5.69
N ARG A 184 -4.71 14.94 6.20
CA ARG A 184 -5.59 16.04 6.54
C ARG A 184 -4.95 17.39 6.23
N ASP A 185 -5.81 18.32 5.95
CA ASP A 185 -5.45 19.73 5.81
C ASP A 185 -6.36 20.58 6.70
N ARG A 186 -5.79 21.12 7.76
CA ARG A 186 -6.53 21.98 8.72
C ARG A 186 -6.99 23.30 8.10
N ARG A 187 -6.26 23.77 7.08
CA ARG A 187 -6.56 25.03 6.42
C ARG A 187 -7.82 24.92 5.57
N SER A 188 -7.97 23.83 4.83
CA SER A 188 -9.20 23.56 4.07
C SER A 188 -10.29 22.87 4.92
N GLY A 189 -9.97 22.40 6.12
CA GLY A 189 -10.88 21.62 6.96
C GLY A 189 -11.24 20.27 6.38
N ARG A 190 -10.34 19.65 5.57
CA ARG A 190 -10.58 18.38 4.88
C ARG A 190 -9.64 17.28 5.36
N MET A 191 -10.10 16.04 5.23
CA MET A 191 -9.30 14.81 5.45
C MET A 191 -9.69 13.74 4.44
N TRP A 192 -8.76 12.84 4.12
CA TRP A 192 -8.95 11.80 3.10
C TRP A 192 -8.07 10.58 3.35
N LEU A 193 -8.47 9.44 2.80
CA LEU A 193 -7.65 8.22 2.77
C LEU A 193 -6.55 8.36 1.71
N LEU A 194 -5.40 7.76 1.96
CA LEU A 194 -4.25 7.78 1.07
C LEU A 194 -4.22 6.55 0.18
N HIS A 195 -3.84 6.72 -1.10
CA HIS A 195 -3.56 5.61 -2.01
C HIS A 195 -2.21 4.99 -1.65
N ASP A 196 -2.22 4.14 -0.64
CA ASP A 196 -1.05 3.43 -0.15
C ASP A 196 -1.15 1.94 -0.46
N TYR A 197 -0.04 1.18 -0.31
CA TYR A 197 -0.03 -0.27 -0.53
C TYR A 197 -1.14 -0.97 0.26
N GLY A 198 -1.88 -1.83 -0.43
CA GLY A 198 -3.01 -2.57 0.16
C GLY A 198 -4.32 -1.78 0.28
N MET A 199 -4.36 -0.49 -0.09
CA MET A 199 -5.61 0.26 -0.09
C MET A 199 -6.52 -0.17 -1.24
N VAL A 200 -7.83 -0.16 -0.97
CA VAL A 200 -8.88 -0.63 -1.88
C VAL A 200 -9.70 0.55 -2.37
N GLY A 201 -9.78 0.71 -3.69
CA GLY A 201 -10.54 1.79 -4.32
C GLY A 201 -11.65 1.28 -5.24
N ALA A 202 -12.65 2.13 -5.44
CA ALA A 202 -13.72 1.92 -6.41
C ALA A 202 -13.31 2.49 -7.78
N GLY A 203 -13.25 1.62 -8.80
CA GLY A 203 -12.99 2.03 -10.18
C GLY A 203 -14.03 3.02 -10.68
N ARG A 204 -13.62 3.93 -11.56
CA ARG A 204 -14.51 4.90 -12.20
C ARG A 204 -13.97 5.33 -13.57
N ASP A 205 -14.85 5.86 -14.39
CA ASP A 205 -14.53 6.56 -15.63
C ASP A 205 -14.13 8.02 -15.38
N ASN A 206 -14.19 8.86 -16.41
CA ASN A 206 -13.82 10.27 -16.32
C ASN A 206 -14.74 11.08 -15.40
N ALA A 207 -16.04 10.81 -15.39
CA ALA A 207 -16.97 11.50 -14.50
C ALA A 207 -16.70 11.10 -13.04
N PRO A 208 -16.63 12.07 -12.08
CA PRO A 208 -16.29 11.79 -10.69
C PRO A 208 -17.29 10.88 -9.96
N ASP A 209 -18.51 10.82 -10.44
CA ASP A 209 -19.63 10.04 -9.91
C ASP A 209 -19.96 8.79 -10.75
N SER A 210 -19.06 8.36 -11.65
CA SER A 210 -19.28 7.20 -12.51
C SER A 210 -19.01 5.84 -11.83
N GLY A 211 -18.31 5.82 -10.69
CA GLY A 211 -18.03 4.61 -9.93
C GLY A 211 -19.01 4.38 -8.79
N GLY A 212 -19.45 3.13 -8.59
CA GLY A 212 -20.30 2.72 -7.47
C GLY A 212 -19.73 1.53 -6.67
N GLY A 213 -18.57 1.02 -7.08
CA GLY A 213 -17.93 -0.15 -6.46
C GLY A 213 -18.22 -1.47 -7.17
N THR A 214 -18.82 -1.45 -8.37
CA THR A 214 -18.93 -2.62 -9.26
C THR A 214 -17.57 -3.10 -9.75
N GLU A 215 -16.60 -2.18 -9.81
CA GLU A 215 -15.20 -2.44 -10.07
C GLU A 215 -14.38 -2.02 -8.83
N LEU A 216 -13.55 -2.91 -8.35
CA LEU A 216 -12.66 -2.61 -7.23
C LEU A 216 -11.22 -2.92 -7.60
N TYR A 217 -10.31 -2.13 -7.08
CA TYR A 217 -8.88 -2.37 -7.21
C TYR A 217 -8.17 -2.32 -5.87
N VAL A 218 -7.01 -2.99 -5.81
CA VAL A 218 -6.09 -2.94 -4.67
C VAL A 218 -4.74 -2.43 -5.16
N VAL A 219 -4.15 -1.49 -4.45
CA VAL A 219 -2.80 -1.00 -4.71
C VAL A 219 -1.79 -2.08 -4.34
N ILE A 220 -0.98 -2.54 -5.32
CA ILE A 220 0.03 -3.59 -5.16
C ILE A 220 1.47 -3.10 -5.42
N GLY A 221 1.66 -1.82 -5.56
CA GLY A 221 2.96 -1.22 -5.86
C GLY A 221 3.23 0.03 -5.04
N HIS A 222 4.16 0.84 -5.53
CA HIS A 222 4.46 2.13 -4.94
C HIS A 222 3.20 3.00 -4.89
N ALA A 223 2.98 3.65 -3.77
CA ALA A 223 1.77 4.41 -3.49
C ALA A 223 1.45 5.46 -4.59
N PRO A 224 0.37 5.28 -5.36
CA PRO A 224 0.01 6.21 -6.44
C PRO A 224 -0.70 7.45 -5.86
N ARG A 225 0.01 8.24 -5.07
CA ARG A 225 -0.50 9.37 -4.30
C ARG A 225 -1.14 10.48 -5.16
N HIS A 226 -0.85 10.52 -6.47
CA HIS A 226 -1.55 11.38 -7.43
C HIS A 226 -3.04 11.04 -7.59
N LEU A 227 -3.46 9.85 -7.16
CA LEU A 227 -4.88 9.47 -7.10
C LEU A 227 -5.60 9.96 -5.84
N ASP A 228 -4.87 10.45 -4.84
CA ASP A 228 -5.46 11.01 -3.63
C ASP A 228 -6.47 12.09 -3.99
N ARG A 229 -7.68 12.00 -3.44
CA ARG A 229 -8.82 12.88 -3.73
C ARG A 229 -9.30 12.87 -5.18
N ASN A 230 -8.93 11.85 -5.95
CA ASN A 230 -9.38 11.65 -7.33
C ASN A 230 -10.16 10.35 -7.50
N VAL A 231 -10.01 9.38 -6.59
CA VAL A 231 -10.78 8.13 -6.58
C VAL A 231 -11.24 7.85 -5.16
N THR A 232 -12.42 7.27 -5.02
CA THR A 232 -12.96 6.88 -3.70
C THR A 232 -12.26 5.62 -3.20
N LEU A 233 -11.59 5.72 -2.05
CA LEU A 233 -11.06 4.58 -1.31
C LEU A 233 -12.11 4.08 -0.33
N ILE A 234 -12.33 2.78 -0.28
CA ILE A 234 -13.38 2.14 0.52
C ILE A 234 -12.84 1.30 1.68
N GLY A 235 -11.55 1.00 1.68
CA GLY A 235 -10.97 0.11 2.68
C GLY A 235 -9.50 -0.21 2.45
N ARG A 236 -9.02 -1.23 3.15
CA ARG A 236 -7.66 -1.75 3.00
C ARG A 236 -7.64 -3.28 3.16
N VAL A 237 -6.70 -3.95 2.53
CA VAL A 237 -6.40 -5.35 2.78
C VAL A 237 -5.67 -5.48 4.11
N VAL A 238 -6.10 -6.42 4.94
CA VAL A 238 -5.50 -6.71 6.25
C VAL A 238 -4.91 -8.11 6.35
N LEU A 239 -5.25 -8.99 5.41
CA LEU A 239 -4.72 -10.35 5.27
C LEU A 239 -4.83 -10.79 3.80
N GLY A 240 -3.85 -11.55 3.31
CA GLY A 240 -3.92 -12.18 1.98
C GLY A 240 -3.36 -11.29 0.85
N MET A 241 -2.58 -10.24 1.14
CA MET A 241 -1.94 -9.41 0.11
C MET A 241 -1.06 -10.21 -0.86
N GLU A 242 -0.43 -11.28 -0.39
CA GLU A 242 0.40 -12.19 -1.21
C GLU A 242 -0.40 -12.86 -2.33
N LEU A 243 -1.71 -13.10 -2.12
CA LEU A 243 -2.61 -13.67 -3.12
C LEU A 243 -2.90 -12.70 -4.28
N LEU A 244 -2.74 -11.40 -4.03
CA LEU A 244 -2.96 -10.34 -5.02
C LEU A 244 -1.65 -9.88 -5.65
N SER A 245 -0.65 -9.57 -4.84
CA SER A 245 0.64 -9.03 -5.31
C SER A 245 1.46 -10.06 -6.09
N GLY A 246 1.25 -11.35 -5.84
CA GLY A 246 1.91 -12.46 -6.53
C GLY A 246 1.29 -12.85 -7.88
N LEU A 247 0.18 -12.23 -8.30
CA LEU A 247 -0.48 -12.57 -9.56
C LEU A 247 0.38 -12.20 -10.78
N PRO A 248 0.31 -12.99 -11.87
CA PRO A 248 0.94 -12.64 -13.14
C PRO A 248 0.49 -11.25 -13.62
N ARG A 249 1.43 -10.47 -14.14
CA ARG A 249 1.10 -9.16 -14.72
C ARG A 249 0.36 -9.33 -16.04
N GLY A 250 -0.60 -8.44 -16.30
CA GLY A 250 -1.32 -8.44 -17.56
C GLY A 250 -0.44 -8.00 -18.73
N ASP A 251 -0.65 -8.60 -19.88
CA ASP A 251 0.13 -8.41 -21.12
C ASP A 251 -0.48 -7.34 -22.05
N GLY A 252 -1.67 -6.87 -21.75
CA GLY A 252 -2.35 -5.81 -22.48
C GLY A 252 -2.04 -4.40 -21.97
N ALA A 253 -2.62 -3.40 -22.62
CA ALA A 253 -2.51 -2.01 -22.22
C ALA A 253 -2.93 -1.84 -20.75
N MET A 254 -2.21 -1.00 -20.00
CA MET A 254 -2.44 -0.74 -18.57
C MET A 254 -2.49 -1.99 -17.68
N GLY A 255 -1.93 -3.13 -18.14
CA GLY A 255 -1.91 -4.38 -17.37
C GLY A 255 -3.22 -5.17 -17.41
N PHE A 256 -4.10 -4.93 -18.36
CA PHE A 256 -5.26 -5.81 -18.60
C PHE A 256 -4.82 -7.16 -19.16
N TYR A 257 -5.52 -8.22 -18.76
CA TYR A 257 -5.35 -9.53 -19.38
C TYR A 257 -6.02 -9.54 -20.75
N THR A 258 -5.25 -9.90 -21.79
CA THR A 258 -5.76 -9.92 -23.17
C THR A 258 -6.59 -11.18 -23.45
N LYS A 259 -6.39 -12.25 -22.68
CA LYS A 259 -7.08 -13.54 -22.87
C LYS A 259 -7.90 -13.89 -21.63
N ALA A 260 -9.05 -14.53 -21.85
CA ALA A 260 -9.94 -14.94 -20.77
C ALA A 260 -9.27 -15.94 -19.80
N GLU A 261 -8.41 -16.81 -20.31
CA GLU A 261 -7.70 -17.85 -19.55
C GLU A 261 -6.68 -17.30 -18.56
N GLN A 262 -6.24 -16.05 -18.77
CA GLN A 262 -5.32 -15.37 -17.85
C GLN A 262 -6.04 -14.80 -16.62
N ARG A 263 -7.35 -14.58 -16.73
CA ARG A 263 -8.14 -14.00 -15.64
C ARG A 263 -8.21 -14.94 -14.45
N VAL A 264 -8.03 -14.39 -13.26
CA VAL A 264 -8.08 -15.17 -12.02
C VAL A 264 -9.48 -15.10 -11.43
N PRO A 265 -10.21 -16.22 -11.37
CA PRO A 265 -11.59 -16.22 -10.92
C PRO A 265 -11.71 -15.92 -9.42
N ILE A 266 -12.69 -15.10 -9.08
CA ILE A 266 -13.14 -14.85 -7.71
C ILE A 266 -14.32 -15.80 -7.46
N LYS A 267 -14.21 -16.68 -6.45
CA LYS A 267 -15.31 -17.57 -6.08
C LYS A 267 -16.50 -16.79 -5.53
N ALA A 268 -16.23 -15.88 -4.63
CA ALA A 268 -17.26 -15.09 -3.98
C ALA A 268 -16.64 -13.87 -3.26
N ILE A 269 -17.44 -12.82 -3.07
CA ILE A 269 -17.16 -11.79 -2.07
C ILE A 269 -18.30 -11.78 -1.05
N ARG A 270 -17.98 -11.80 0.24
CA ARG A 270 -18.97 -11.87 1.33
C ARG A 270 -18.67 -10.82 2.39
N VAL A 271 -19.73 -10.22 2.94
CA VAL A 271 -19.63 -9.48 4.19
C VAL A 271 -19.40 -10.48 5.32
N ALA A 272 -18.41 -10.26 6.16
CA ALA A 272 -18.05 -11.22 7.22
C ALA A 272 -19.19 -11.47 8.21
N ALA A 273 -20.08 -10.49 8.42
CA ALA A 273 -21.26 -10.65 9.28
C ALA A 273 -22.23 -11.71 8.74
N ASP A 274 -22.29 -11.88 7.41
CA ASP A 274 -23.19 -12.83 6.75
C ASP A 274 -22.59 -14.25 6.65
N VAL A 275 -21.34 -14.42 7.09
CA VAL A 275 -20.64 -15.72 7.15
C VAL A 275 -20.81 -16.31 8.55
N PRO A 276 -21.11 -17.62 8.68
CA PRO A 276 -21.17 -18.28 9.98
C PRO A 276 -19.93 -18.04 10.82
N GLU A 277 -20.09 -17.80 12.13
CA GLU A 277 -19.00 -17.39 13.03
C GLU A 277 -17.81 -18.37 12.99
N ALA A 278 -18.09 -19.67 12.93
CA ALA A 278 -17.06 -20.71 12.84
C ALA A 278 -16.16 -20.62 11.59
N HIS A 279 -16.62 -19.91 10.55
CA HIS A 279 -15.88 -19.72 9.30
C HIS A 279 -15.28 -18.30 9.17
N ARG A 280 -15.47 -17.45 10.19
CA ARG A 280 -14.88 -16.11 10.21
C ARG A 280 -13.41 -16.17 10.56
N SER A 281 -12.63 -15.29 9.96
CA SER A 281 -11.23 -15.07 10.34
C SER A 281 -11.19 -14.27 11.66
N ASP A 282 -10.72 -14.88 12.75
CA ASP A 282 -10.58 -14.19 14.06
C ASP A 282 -9.34 -13.30 14.03
N LEU A 283 -9.45 -12.15 13.37
CA LEU A 283 -8.38 -11.17 13.18
C LEU A 283 -8.46 -10.03 14.18
N GLU A 284 -7.30 -9.71 14.74
CA GLU A 284 -7.07 -8.50 15.52
C GLU A 284 -6.08 -7.59 14.80
N ILE A 285 -6.36 -6.29 14.83
CA ILE A 285 -5.51 -5.24 14.26
C ILE A 285 -4.99 -4.41 15.43
N MET A 286 -3.70 -4.05 15.39
CA MET A 286 -3.12 -3.15 16.39
C MET A 286 -3.80 -1.78 16.32
N ARG A 287 -4.18 -1.26 17.47
CA ARG A 287 -4.75 0.08 17.60
C ARG A 287 -3.66 1.11 17.38
N THR A 288 -3.98 2.12 16.57
CA THR A 288 -3.02 3.17 16.21
C THR A 288 -3.07 4.40 17.13
N ASP A 289 -3.95 4.38 18.12
CA ASP A 289 -4.15 5.43 19.14
C ASP A 289 -3.49 5.07 20.50
N THR A 290 -2.61 4.07 20.54
CA THR A 290 -1.93 3.61 21.77
C THR A 290 -0.47 4.08 21.83
N SER A 291 0.11 4.12 23.04
CA SER A 291 1.53 4.43 23.23
C SER A 291 2.43 3.38 22.58
N VAL A 292 2.07 2.11 22.66
CA VAL A 292 2.81 1.01 22.03
C VAL A 292 2.91 1.20 20.51
N PHE A 293 1.85 1.74 19.87
CA PHE A 293 1.90 2.03 18.45
C PHE A 293 2.83 3.23 18.13
N GLN A 294 2.87 4.25 19.00
CA GLN A 294 3.83 5.36 18.85
C GLN A 294 5.29 4.86 18.99
N GLU A 295 5.54 3.97 19.94
CA GLU A 295 6.85 3.33 20.08
C GLU A 295 7.19 2.44 18.87
N LEU A 296 6.19 1.80 18.27
CA LEU A 296 6.36 1.04 17.03
C LEU A 296 6.78 1.97 15.89
N ILE A 297 6.10 3.09 15.68
CA ILE A 297 6.51 4.10 14.67
C ILE A 297 7.96 4.50 14.92
N GLU A 298 8.33 4.83 16.17
CA GLU A 298 9.68 5.24 16.50
C GLU A 298 10.72 4.14 16.24
N SER A 299 10.38 2.88 16.53
CA SER A 299 11.24 1.73 16.24
C SER A 299 11.46 1.53 14.73
N ARG A 300 10.51 1.95 13.89
CA ARG A 300 10.63 1.88 12.43
C ARG A 300 11.35 3.10 11.83
N ARG A 301 11.23 4.27 12.46
CA ARG A 301 12.00 5.47 12.11
C ARG A 301 13.49 5.27 12.38
N ASN A 302 13.81 4.63 13.50
CA ASN A 302 15.17 4.39 13.99
C ASN A 302 15.37 2.89 14.22
N ARG A 303 15.53 2.14 13.13
CA ARG A 303 15.69 0.68 13.19
C ARG A 303 16.88 0.30 14.04
N ARG A 304 16.65 -0.55 15.04
CA ARG A 304 17.63 -0.93 16.08
C ARG A 304 18.13 -2.36 15.95
N GLU A 305 17.57 -3.13 15.02
CA GLU A 305 18.04 -4.46 14.70
C GLU A 305 19.51 -4.43 14.23
N ALA A 306 20.32 -5.39 14.63
CA ALA A 306 21.78 -5.41 14.40
C ALA A 306 22.18 -5.30 12.90
N TRP A 307 21.29 -5.67 12.00
CA TRP A 307 21.51 -5.57 10.57
C TRP A 307 21.62 -4.12 10.07
N PHE A 308 20.92 -3.16 10.69
CA PHE A 308 20.93 -1.78 10.24
C PHE A 308 22.18 -1.03 10.72
N GLN A 309 22.94 -0.49 9.78
CA GLN A 309 24.15 0.31 10.04
C GLN A 309 23.84 1.80 10.24
N PHE A 310 22.75 2.27 9.65
CA PHE A 310 22.34 3.67 9.68
C PHE A 310 20.89 3.79 10.14
N GLN A 311 20.61 4.77 10.99
CA GLN A 311 19.27 5.11 11.46
C GLN A 311 18.77 6.33 10.71
N ALA A 312 17.72 6.16 9.91
CA ALA A 312 17.20 7.22 9.04
C ALA A 312 16.60 8.41 9.82
N GLY A 313 16.08 8.17 11.03
CA GLY A 313 15.41 9.20 11.85
C GLY A 313 14.07 9.67 11.26
N ARG A 314 13.64 9.11 10.14
CA ARG A 314 12.42 9.44 9.39
C ARG A 314 11.75 8.18 8.86
N ILE A 315 10.44 8.28 8.63
CA ILE A 315 9.66 7.24 7.98
C ILE A 315 8.53 7.86 7.15
N GLU A 316 8.33 7.33 5.96
CA GLU A 316 7.16 7.64 5.13
C GLU A 316 5.93 6.89 5.66
N ILE A 317 4.74 7.45 5.47
CA ILE A 317 3.47 6.87 5.95
C ILE A 317 3.26 5.44 5.45
N GLY A 318 3.57 5.15 4.19
CA GLY A 318 3.46 3.84 3.58
C GLY A 318 4.43 2.79 4.14
N ASN A 319 5.44 3.20 4.88
CA ASN A 319 6.40 2.32 5.55
C ASN A 319 6.05 2.08 7.04
N VAL A 320 4.95 2.65 7.54
CA VAL A 320 4.46 2.40 8.90
C VAL A 320 3.57 1.15 8.89
N PRO A 321 4.02 0.01 9.41
CA PRO A 321 3.20 -1.18 9.45
C PRO A 321 2.06 -1.01 10.46
N VAL A 322 0.87 -1.47 10.10
CA VAL A 322 -0.22 -1.67 11.04
C VAL A 322 -0.39 -3.17 11.26
N PRO A 323 0.16 -3.73 12.34
CA PRO A 323 0.16 -5.17 12.57
C PRO A 323 -1.24 -5.77 12.63
N ALA A 324 -1.40 -6.92 11.99
CA ALA A 324 -2.56 -7.79 12.09
C ALA A 324 -2.13 -9.16 12.59
N ARG A 325 -3.00 -9.86 13.35
CA ARG A 325 -2.74 -11.22 13.82
C ARG A 325 -4.01 -12.05 13.83
N LEU A 326 -3.88 -13.34 13.59
CA LEU A 326 -4.92 -14.30 13.88
C LEU A 326 -4.90 -14.62 15.38
N LYS A 327 -6.02 -14.45 16.08
CA LYS A 327 -6.12 -14.71 17.52
C LYS A 327 -6.03 -16.20 17.84
N SER A 328 -6.52 -17.05 16.95
CA SER A 328 -6.63 -18.50 17.12
C SER A 328 -5.49 -19.30 16.50
N ALA A 329 -4.32 -18.71 16.26
CA ALA A 329 -3.14 -19.50 15.97
C ALA A 329 -2.72 -20.22 17.26
N VAL A 330 -3.26 -21.41 17.50
CA VAL A 330 -2.67 -22.38 18.40
C VAL A 330 -1.21 -22.50 17.99
N ALA A 331 -0.30 -22.14 18.89
CA ALA A 331 1.13 -22.26 18.63
C ALA A 331 1.41 -23.68 18.10
N PRO A 332 2.19 -23.85 17.03
CA PRO A 332 2.57 -25.18 16.60
C PRO A 332 3.23 -25.90 17.77
N PRO A 333 2.96 -27.20 18.01
CA PRO A 333 3.60 -27.95 19.05
C PRO A 333 5.12 -27.82 18.87
N LYS A 334 5.81 -27.49 19.97
CA LYS A 334 7.27 -27.46 19.97
C LYS A 334 7.77 -28.81 19.49
N PRO A 335 8.73 -28.85 18.54
CA PRO A 335 9.36 -30.14 18.19
C PRO A 335 9.98 -30.73 19.45
N GLN A 336 9.62 -32.00 19.71
CA GLN A 336 10.19 -32.80 20.77
C GLN A 336 11.65 -33.15 20.47
#